data_9db345ce76fa88e44c4104e4ea74441d
#
_entry.id   9db345ce76fa88e44c4104e4ea74441d
#
_cell.length_a   1.000
_cell.length_b   1.000
_cell.length_c   1.000
_cell.angle_alpha   90.00
_cell.angle_beta   90.00
_cell.angle_gamma   90.00
#
_symmetry.space_group_name_H-M   'P 1'
#
loop_
_entity.id
_entity.type
_entity.pdbx_description
1 polymer ?
#
loop_
_entity_poly.entity_id
_entity_poly.type
_entity_poly.pdbx_seq_one_letter_code
_entity_poly.pdbx_strand_id
1 'polypeptide(L)'
;MAAETETGAEQISQKVSDSLKSLSSLSSLIGASKLDASSLEEVEDALIGADLGTASAARLAEAMRRHKFDGPVTANSLAAALADAIAEILQPVAAPLLPDLAHRPHVLLLVGVNGSGKTTTAGKLAQQWHQQGKKVMLAAADTFRAAAIEQLQIWGDRTGTEVIAGESGGDAAALAFTALEKARKEQVDILIIDTAGRLQNRTELMDELGKIVRVIRKLDDTAPHDSVIVLDGTVGQNALSQVKAFQQAADVSGLIVTKLDGSAKGGVVVALAETFGLPVHAVGVGEGADDLQPFDAQEFANALTGVADNENAGNEN
;
A
#
# COMPACT_ATOMS: atom_id res chain seq x y z
N MET A 1 23.20 -15.53 21.51
CA MET A 1 21.75 -15.62 21.31
C MET A 1 21.49 -14.81 20.05
N ALA A 2 21.36 -15.47 18.93
CA ALA A 2 20.94 -14.83 17.67
C ALA A 2 19.43 -14.62 17.80
N ALA A 3 18.99 -13.36 17.70
CA ALA A 3 17.58 -13.06 17.46
C ALA A 3 17.31 -13.51 16.01
N GLU A 4 16.47 -14.51 15.85
CA GLU A 4 15.90 -14.87 14.56
C GLU A 4 15.13 -13.64 14.09
N THR A 5 15.59 -13.02 13.02
CA THR A 5 14.86 -11.97 12.32
C THR A 5 13.71 -12.67 11.63
N GLU A 6 12.48 -12.53 12.16
CA GLU A 6 11.26 -12.94 11.46
C GLU A 6 11.29 -12.35 10.05
N THR A 7 11.02 -13.19 9.06
CA THR A 7 10.95 -12.74 7.66
C THR A 7 9.74 -11.83 7.46
N GLY A 8 9.82 -10.89 6.52
CA GLY A 8 8.71 -9.96 6.22
C GLY A 8 7.38 -10.69 5.96
N ALA A 9 7.43 -11.87 5.35
CA ALA A 9 6.29 -12.77 5.12
C ALA A 9 5.61 -13.22 6.42
N GLU A 10 6.39 -13.63 7.44
CA GLU A 10 5.85 -14.04 8.74
C GLU A 10 5.16 -12.87 9.46
N GLN A 11 5.70 -11.67 9.32
CA GLN A 11 5.10 -10.46 9.90
C GLN A 11 3.78 -10.08 9.21
N ILE A 12 3.70 -10.21 7.88
CA ILE A 12 2.47 -9.98 7.11
C ILE A 12 1.45 -11.06 7.48
N SER A 13 1.83 -12.32 7.49
CA SER A 13 0.96 -13.46 7.80
C SER A 13 0.34 -13.35 9.20
N GLN A 14 1.12 -13.08 10.24
CA GLN A 14 0.61 -12.93 11.61
C GLN A 14 -0.35 -11.73 11.76
N LYS A 15 -0.07 -10.64 11.07
CA LYS A 15 -0.79 -9.37 11.26
C LYS A 15 -2.02 -9.20 10.37
N VAL A 16 -2.09 -9.86 9.21
CA VAL A 16 -3.20 -9.80 8.26
C VAL A 16 -4.20 -10.96 8.42
N SER A 17 -3.79 -12.07 9.06
CA SER A 17 -4.62 -13.29 9.19
C SER A 17 -5.98 -13.11 9.89
N ASP A 18 -6.17 -12.00 10.61
CA ASP A 18 -7.46 -11.68 11.23
C ASP A 18 -8.52 -11.20 10.22
N SER A 19 -8.10 -10.84 9.00
CA SER A 19 -8.98 -10.26 7.97
C SER A 19 -10.01 -11.24 7.43
N LEU A 20 -9.69 -12.54 7.38
CA LEU A 20 -10.61 -13.58 6.91
C LEU A 20 -10.98 -14.60 8.01
N LYS A 21 -10.89 -14.22 9.29
CA LYS A 21 -11.55 -15.03 10.35
C LYS A 21 -13.04 -15.23 10.08
N SER A 22 -13.65 -14.41 9.21
CA SER A 22 -14.99 -14.63 8.67
C SER A 22 -15.08 -15.88 7.79
N LEU A 23 -13.98 -16.40 7.23
CA LEU A 23 -13.97 -17.71 6.56
C LEU A 23 -14.20 -18.87 7.54
N SER A 24 -14.01 -18.66 8.85
CA SER A 24 -14.45 -19.65 9.85
C SER A 24 -15.98 -19.87 9.83
N SER A 25 -16.75 -18.92 9.29
CA SER A 25 -18.20 -19.08 9.04
C SER A 25 -18.50 -20.08 7.91
N LEU A 26 -17.51 -20.38 7.05
CA LEU A 26 -17.64 -21.36 5.96
C LEU A 26 -17.49 -22.83 6.45
N SER A 27 -17.58 -23.07 7.76
CA SER A 27 -17.54 -24.41 8.35
C SER A 27 -18.63 -25.35 7.80
N SER A 28 -19.75 -24.80 7.29
CA SER A 28 -20.82 -25.53 6.60
C SER A 28 -20.37 -26.19 5.30
N LEU A 29 -19.29 -25.68 4.67
CA LEU A 29 -18.77 -26.18 3.39
C LEU A 29 -17.80 -27.35 3.56
N ILE A 30 -17.35 -27.61 4.80
CA ILE A 30 -16.37 -28.67 5.10
C ILE A 30 -17.02 -30.05 4.92
N GLY A 31 -16.37 -30.89 4.12
CA GLY A 31 -16.84 -32.26 3.84
C GLY A 31 -17.66 -32.41 2.56
N ALA A 32 -18.03 -31.31 1.90
CA ALA A 32 -18.69 -31.36 0.60
C ALA A 32 -17.75 -31.90 -0.49
N SER A 33 -18.27 -32.74 -1.38
CA SER A 33 -17.50 -33.23 -2.54
C SER A 33 -17.40 -32.19 -3.68
N LYS A 34 -18.27 -31.19 -3.66
CA LYS A 34 -18.30 -30.01 -4.56
C LYS A 34 -19.02 -28.87 -3.87
N LEU A 35 -18.65 -27.66 -4.20
CA LEU A 35 -19.39 -26.47 -3.82
C LEU A 35 -20.62 -26.35 -4.71
N ASP A 36 -21.80 -26.39 -4.10
CA ASP A 36 -23.07 -26.12 -4.78
C ASP A 36 -23.39 -24.62 -4.84
N ALA A 37 -24.52 -24.23 -5.40
CA ALA A 37 -24.89 -22.84 -5.56
C ALA A 37 -25.01 -22.12 -4.20
N SER A 38 -25.57 -22.78 -3.17
CA SER A 38 -25.69 -22.19 -1.82
C SER A 38 -24.33 -21.98 -1.18
N SER A 39 -23.41 -22.95 -1.34
CA SER A 39 -22.03 -22.87 -0.86
C SER A 39 -21.28 -21.68 -1.49
N LEU A 40 -21.49 -21.45 -2.79
CA LEU A 40 -20.85 -20.33 -3.50
C LEU A 40 -21.40 -18.97 -3.07
N GLU A 41 -22.69 -18.86 -2.77
CA GLU A 41 -23.29 -17.67 -2.18
C GLU A 41 -22.69 -17.36 -0.80
N GLU A 42 -22.51 -18.39 0.05
CA GLU A 42 -21.85 -18.22 1.35
C GLU A 42 -20.40 -17.73 1.21
N VAL A 43 -19.65 -18.26 0.22
CA VAL A 43 -18.29 -17.79 -0.08
C VAL A 43 -18.29 -16.33 -0.53
N GLU A 44 -19.19 -15.97 -1.45
CA GLU A 44 -19.31 -14.59 -1.95
C GLU A 44 -19.65 -13.61 -0.83
N ASP A 45 -20.62 -13.94 0.02
CA ASP A 45 -21.00 -13.12 1.16
C ASP A 45 -19.86 -12.91 2.16
N ALA A 46 -19.11 -13.99 2.45
CA ALA A 46 -17.93 -13.91 3.31
C ALA A 46 -16.83 -12.98 2.73
N LEU A 47 -16.59 -13.06 1.42
CA LEU A 47 -15.61 -12.21 0.73
C LEU A 47 -16.05 -10.74 0.70
N ILE A 48 -17.35 -10.47 0.50
CA ILE A 48 -17.92 -9.11 0.60
C ILE A 48 -17.73 -8.57 2.02
N GLY A 49 -18.03 -9.40 3.04
CA GLY A 49 -17.83 -9.05 4.44
C GLY A 49 -16.39 -8.74 4.82
N ALA A 50 -15.43 -9.29 4.08
CA ALA A 50 -13.99 -9.03 4.22
C ALA A 50 -13.49 -7.84 3.39
N ASP A 51 -14.39 -6.97 2.90
CA ASP A 51 -14.08 -5.76 2.11
C ASP A 51 -13.42 -6.02 0.73
N LEU A 52 -13.54 -7.24 0.15
CA LEU A 52 -13.04 -7.49 -1.21
C LEU A 52 -13.87 -6.78 -2.30
N GLY A 53 -15.07 -6.32 -1.96
CA GLY A 53 -15.99 -5.72 -2.92
C GLY A 53 -16.77 -6.75 -3.73
N THR A 54 -17.92 -6.38 -4.24
CA THR A 54 -18.86 -7.30 -4.91
C THR A 54 -18.30 -7.90 -6.20
N ALA A 55 -17.56 -7.12 -7.00
CA ALA A 55 -16.98 -7.59 -8.26
C ALA A 55 -15.92 -8.68 -8.04
N SER A 56 -14.96 -8.41 -7.13
CA SER A 56 -13.91 -9.37 -6.78
C SER A 56 -14.50 -10.62 -6.10
N ALA A 57 -15.49 -10.45 -5.21
CA ALA A 57 -16.15 -11.56 -4.54
C ALA A 57 -16.85 -12.50 -5.54
N ALA A 58 -17.63 -11.96 -6.47
CA ALA A 58 -18.28 -12.76 -7.52
C ALA A 58 -17.27 -13.48 -8.43
N ARG A 59 -16.17 -12.81 -8.80
CA ARG A 59 -15.10 -13.42 -9.58
C ARG A 59 -14.43 -14.58 -8.84
N LEU A 60 -14.14 -14.41 -7.56
CA LEU A 60 -13.53 -15.44 -6.72
C LEU A 60 -14.49 -16.61 -6.47
N ALA A 61 -15.77 -16.36 -6.21
CA ALA A 61 -16.80 -17.41 -6.11
C ALA A 61 -16.88 -18.23 -7.41
N GLU A 62 -16.85 -17.58 -8.57
CA GLU A 62 -16.82 -18.27 -9.86
C GLU A 62 -15.50 -19.05 -10.08
N ALA A 63 -14.36 -18.58 -9.59
CA ALA A 63 -13.11 -19.33 -9.60
C ALA A 63 -13.24 -20.59 -8.74
N MET A 64 -13.83 -20.49 -7.54
CA MET A 64 -14.08 -21.65 -6.66
C MET A 64 -15.06 -22.65 -7.29
N ARG A 65 -16.05 -22.20 -8.04
CA ARG A 65 -16.97 -23.08 -8.80
C ARG A 65 -16.24 -23.93 -9.82
N ARG A 66 -15.18 -23.42 -10.43
CA ARG A 66 -14.37 -24.10 -11.45
C ARG A 66 -13.26 -24.94 -10.85
N HIS A 67 -12.86 -24.64 -9.62
CA HIS A 67 -11.76 -25.33 -8.96
C HIS A 67 -12.11 -26.80 -8.72
N LYS A 68 -11.15 -27.69 -8.96
CA LYS A 68 -11.29 -29.12 -8.71
C LYS A 68 -10.54 -29.48 -7.44
N PHE A 69 -11.28 -29.78 -6.38
CA PHE A 69 -10.71 -30.25 -5.14
C PHE A 69 -10.34 -31.73 -5.23
N ASP A 70 -9.15 -32.08 -4.76
CA ASP A 70 -8.67 -33.46 -4.68
C ASP A 70 -9.27 -34.16 -3.43
N GLY A 71 -10.58 -34.41 -3.47
CA GLY A 71 -11.33 -35.03 -2.37
C GLY A 71 -12.34 -34.06 -1.73
N PRO A 72 -12.83 -34.39 -0.51
CA PRO A 72 -13.76 -33.53 0.21
C PRO A 72 -13.14 -32.17 0.53
N VAL A 73 -13.93 -31.10 0.36
CA VAL A 73 -13.50 -29.73 0.67
C VAL A 73 -13.15 -29.62 2.15
N THR A 74 -11.95 -29.16 2.44
CA THR A 74 -11.49 -28.83 3.79
C THR A 74 -11.31 -27.31 3.91
N ALA A 75 -11.26 -26.78 5.14
CA ALA A 75 -10.97 -25.37 5.36
C ALA A 75 -9.63 -24.95 4.70
N ASN A 76 -8.61 -25.79 4.84
CA ASN A 76 -7.29 -25.52 4.27
C ASN A 76 -7.29 -25.58 2.74
N SER A 77 -7.97 -26.57 2.12
CA SER A 77 -8.04 -26.66 0.66
C SER A 77 -8.84 -25.52 0.04
N LEU A 78 -9.88 -25.03 0.73
CA LEU A 78 -10.65 -23.88 0.30
C LEU A 78 -9.82 -22.59 0.46
N ALA A 79 -9.15 -22.42 1.59
CA ALA A 79 -8.28 -21.26 1.83
C ALA A 79 -7.13 -21.18 0.82
N ALA A 80 -6.48 -22.32 0.51
CA ALA A 80 -5.41 -22.38 -0.49
C ALA A 80 -5.94 -22.04 -1.89
N ALA A 81 -7.08 -22.61 -2.30
CA ALA A 81 -7.68 -22.30 -3.60
C ALA A 81 -8.09 -20.82 -3.72
N LEU A 82 -8.59 -20.22 -2.63
CA LEU A 82 -8.88 -18.79 -2.58
C LEU A 82 -7.60 -17.93 -2.63
N ALA A 83 -6.54 -18.36 -1.93
CA ALA A 83 -5.25 -17.66 -1.99
C ALA A 83 -4.71 -17.62 -3.42
N ASP A 84 -4.70 -18.75 -4.12
CA ASP A 84 -4.24 -18.82 -5.50
C ASP A 84 -5.08 -17.92 -6.42
N ALA A 85 -6.40 -17.95 -6.28
CA ALA A 85 -7.30 -17.12 -7.08
C ALA A 85 -7.14 -15.61 -6.77
N ILE A 86 -6.87 -15.23 -5.52
CA ILE A 86 -6.57 -13.86 -5.11
C ILE A 86 -5.21 -13.43 -5.68
N ALA A 87 -4.20 -14.29 -5.58
CA ALA A 87 -2.88 -14.02 -6.12
C ALA A 87 -2.92 -13.79 -7.64
N GLU A 88 -3.74 -14.53 -8.40
CA GLU A 88 -3.96 -14.30 -9.83
C GLU A 88 -4.52 -12.88 -10.14
N ILE A 89 -5.34 -12.33 -9.25
CA ILE A 89 -5.86 -10.96 -9.39
C ILE A 89 -4.76 -9.94 -9.07
N LEU A 90 -3.92 -10.21 -8.07
CA LEU A 90 -2.94 -9.28 -7.54
C LEU A 90 -1.61 -9.30 -8.31
N GLN A 91 -1.22 -10.43 -8.91
CA GLN A 91 0.06 -10.60 -9.60
C GLN A 91 0.33 -9.54 -10.69
N PRO A 92 -0.65 -9.14 -11.52
CA PRO A 92 -0.41 -8.10 -12.55
C PRO A 92 -0.09 -6.72 -11.99
N VAL A 93 -0.47 -6.45 -10.74
CA VAL A 93 -0.27 -5.15 -10.07
C VAL A 93 0.82 -5.19 -9.00
N ALA A 94 1.40 -6.34 -8.72
CA ALA A 94 2.52 -6.45 -7.79
C ALA A 94 3.81 -5.93 -8.46
N ALA A 95 4.20 -4.71 -8.12
CA ALA A 95 5.38 -4.08 -8.69
C ALA A 95 6.10 -3.22 -7.65
N PRO A 96 7.39 -3.46 -7.38
CA PRO A 96 8.16 -2.65 -6.44
C PRO A 96 8.29 -1.20 -6.91
N LEU A 97 8.36 -0.26 -5.98
CA LEU A 97 8.65 1.15 -6.28
C LEU A 97 10.16 1.32 -6.52
N LEU A 98 10.53 1.36 -7.79
CA LEU A 98 11.92 1.49 -8.21
C LEU A 98 12.16 2.88 -8.81
N PRO A 99 12.93 3.76 -8.14
CA PRO A 99 13.25 5.08 -8.68
C PRO A 99 14.04 4.97 -9.99
N ASP A 100 13.57 5.62 -11.04
CA ASP A 100 14.33 5.73 -12.29
C ASP A 100 15.44 6.78 -12.16
N LEU A 101 16.67 6.33 -12.03
CA LEU A 101 17.85 7.19 -11.88
C LEU A 101 18.34 7.82 -13.20
N ALA A 102 17.64 7.62 -14.33
CA ALA A 102 17.80 8.46 -15.52
C ALA A 102 17.33 9.89 -15.23
N HIS A 103 16.39 10.05 -14.30
CA HIS A 103 15.96 11.33 -13.74
C HIS A 103 16.74 11.64 -12.46
N ARG A 104 17.35 12.82 -12.38
CA ARG A 104 18.07 13.30 -11.19
C ARG A 104 17.64 14.71 -10.81
N PRO A 105 16.85 14.80 -9.74
CA PRO A 105 16.29 13.74 -8.91
C PRO A 105 15.13 13.00 -9.59
N HIS A 106 14.94 11.70 -9.26
CA HIS A 106 13.65 11.06 -9.40
C HIS A 106 12.68 11.71 -8.39
N VAL A 107 11.61 12.29 -8.84
CA VAL A 107 10.63 13.01 -7.99
C VAL A 107 9.47 12.12 -7.67
N LEU A 108 9.34 11.75 -6.38
CA LEU A 108 8.21 11.01 -5.83
C LEU A 108 7.27 11.96 -5.09
N LEU A 109 6.03 12.04 -5.54
CA LEU A 109 4.96 12.78 -4.86
C LEU A 109 4.10 11.82 -4.03
N LEU A 110 4.07 11.97 -2.71
CA LEU A 110 3.20 11.19 -1.84
C LEU A 110 1.90 11.95 -1.59
N VAL A 111 0.78 11.31 -1.95
CA VAL A 111 -0.57 11.86 -1.77
C VAL A 111 -1.42 10.92 -0.91
N GLY A 112 -2.57 11.39 -0.42
CA GLY A 112 -3.49 10.60 0.40
C GLY A 112 -4.08 11.40 1.55
N VAL A 113 -5.03 10.83 2.27
CA VAL A 113 -5.74 11.53 3.36
C VAL A 113 -4.87 11.71 4.61
N ASN A 114 -5.27 12.61 5.50
CA ASN A 114 -4.62 12.76 6.81
C ASN A 114 -4.74 11.45 7.61
N GLY A 115 -3.64 11.07 8.25
CA GLY A 115 -3.58 9.84 9.03
C GLY A 115 -3.34 8.56 8.21
N SER A 116 -3.26 8.62 6.88
CA SER A 116 -2.94 7.44 6.07
C SER A 116 -1.48 6.97 6.15
N GLY A 117 -0.61 7.70 6.84
CA GLY A 117 0.79 7.30 7.03
C GLY A 117 1.78 7.90 6.01
N LYS A 118 1.42 8.94 5.23
CA LYS A 118 2.30 9.57 4.23
C LYS A 118 3.67 9.97 4.78
N THR A 119 3.69 10.78 5.84
CA THR A 119 4.93 11.26 6.47
C THR A 119 5.81 10.11 6.97
N THR A 120 5.19 9.09 7.60
CA THR A 120 5.88 7.89 8.02
C THR A 120 6.42 7.09 6.83
N THR A 121 5.63 6.95 5.77
CA THR A 121 6.05 6.27 4.52
C THR A 121 7.21 7.02 3.86
N ALA A 122 7.16 8.37 3.81
CA ALA A 122 8.27 9.17 3.30
C ALA A 122 9.58 8.88 4.05
N GLY A 123 9.51 8.84 5.38
CA GLY A 123 10.66 8.54 6.23
C GLY A 123 11.21 7.11 6.03
N LYS A 124 10.32 6.11 5.95
CA LYS A 124 10.70 4.70 5.71
C LYS A 124 11.36 4.52 4.34
N LEU A 125 10.77 5.08 3.29
CA LEU A 125 11.34 5.05 1.94
C LEU A 125 12.71 5.75 1.90
N ALA A 126 12.83 6.91 2.55
CA ALA A 126 14.11 7.62 2.63
C ALA A 126 15.18 6.76 3.31
N GLN A 127 14.84 6.05 4.39
CA GLN A 127 15.75 5.14 5.06
C GLN A 127 16.17 3.98 4.15
N GLN A 128 15.21 3.30 3.52
CA GLN A 128 15.49 2.16 2.63
C GLN A 128 16.40 2.55 1.47
N TRP A 129 16.15 3.69 0.82
CA TRP A 129 16.98 4.15 -0.29
C TRP A 129 18.33 4.67 0.17
N HIS A 130 18.40 5.29 1.35
CA HIS A 130 19.69 5.69 1.95
C HIS A 130 20.56 4.46 2.25
N GLN A 131 19.98 3.38 2.80
CA GLN A 131 20.68 2.11 3.03
C GLN A 131 21.18 1.47 1.73
N GLN A 132 20.49 1.72 0.61
CA GLN A 132 20.91 1.33 -0.73
C GLN A 132 21.94 2.27 -1.35
N GLY A 133 22.47 3.24 -0.58
CA GLY A 133 23.50 4.20 -1.02
C GLY A 133 22.98 5.32 -1.92
N LYS A 134 21.65 5.59 -1.94
CA LYS A 134 21.08 6.70 -2.71
C LYS A 134 21.13 7.99 -1.90
N LYS A 135 21.39 9.11 -2.59
CA LYS A 135 21.24 10.45 -2.00
C LYS A 135 19.78 10.86 -2.07
N VAL A 136 19.12 10.93 -0.91
CA VAL A 136 17.69 11.26 -0.79
C VAL A 136 17.52 12.65 -0.18
N MET A 137 16.48 13.37 -0.59
CA MET A 137 16.01 14.62 -0.01
C MET A 137 14.52 14.54 0.25
N LEU A 138 14.05 15.12 1.36
CA LEU A 138 12.66 15.19 1.75
C LEU A 138 12.13 16.62 1.64
N ALA A 139 10.89 16.80 1.19
CA ALA A 139 10.20 18.09 1.18
C ALA A 139 8.92 18.01 2.01
N ALA A 140 8.82 18.82 3.07
CA ALA A 140 7.70 18.88 4.01
C ALA A 140 6.58 19.79 3.46
N ALA A 141 5.88 19.31 2.41
CA ALA A 141 4.83 20.09 1.76
C ALA A 141 3.45 19.98 2.44
N ASP A 142 3.28 19.25 3.56
CA ASP A 142 2.13 19.39 4.48
C ASP A 142 2.34 20.63 5.39
N THR A 143 2.34 21.79 4.79
CA THR A 143 2.69 23.06 5.46
C THR A 143 1.67 23.48 6.51
N PHE A 144 0.44 22.98 6.45
CA PHE A 144 -0.61 23.34 7.41
C PHE A 144 -0.48 22.64 8.75
N ARG A 145 0.30 21.56 8.83
CA ARG A 145 0.46 20.77 10.05
C ARG A 145 1.90 20.86 10.58
N ALA A 146 2.10 21.76 11.55
CA ALA A 146 3.41 21.91 12.19
C ALA A 146 3.96 20.56 12.71
N ALA A 147 3.10 19.72 13.30
CA ALA A 147 3.49 18.39 13.75
C ALA A 147 3.91 17.44 12.61
N ALA A 148 3.39 17.59 11.39
CA ALA A 148 3.84 16.79 10.25
C ALA A 148 5.24 17.24 9.77
N ILE A 149 5.49 18.53 9.75
CA ILE A 149 6.82 19.09 9.45
C ILE A 149 7.83 18.59 10.47
N GLU A 150 7.53 18.69 11.76
CA GLU A 150 8.39 18.22 12.85
C GLU A 150 8.64 16.70 12.76
N GLN A 151 7.60 15.93 12.47
CA GLN A 151 7.72 14.47 12.28
C GLN A 151 8.65 14.13 11.11
N LEU A 152 8.54 14.83 9.99
CA LEU A 152 9.42 14.61 8.84
C LEU A 152 10.87 15.01 9.15
N GLN A 153 11.09 16.08 9.93
CA GLN A 153 12.42 16.48 10.41
C GLN A 153 13.04 15.39 11.30
N ILE A 154 12.28 14.81 12.23
CA ILE A 154 12.73 13.69 13.05
C ILE A 154 13.15 12.49 12.19
N TRP A 155 12.39 12.19 11.13
CA TRP A 155 12.80 11.17 10.16
C TRP A 155 14.09 11.54 9.44
N GLY A 156 14.23 12.78 9.00
CA GLY A 156 15.44 13.30 8.37
C GLY A 156 16.66 13.13 9.27
N ASP A 157 16.57 13.57 10.53
CA ASP A 157 17.66 13.44 11.52
C ASP A 157 18.04 11.98 11.76
N ARG A 158 17.03 11.10 11.87
CA ARG A 158 17.26 9.66 12.10
C ARG A 158 17.96 8.97 10.93
N THR A 159 17.65 9.37 9.71
CA THR A 159 18.15 8.73 8.48
C THR A 159 19.34 9.47 7.87
N GLY A 160 19.74 10.61 8.42
CA GLY A 160 20.76 11.49 7.82
C GLY A 160 20.30 12.12 6.51
N THR A 161 19.00 12.24 6.30
CA THR A 161 18.39 12.77 5.07
C THR A 161 18.01 14.26 5.27
N GLU A 162 18.43 15.12 4.34
CA GLU A 162 18.06 16.52 4.39
C GLU A 162 16.57 16.73 4.16
N VAL A 163 15.95 17.57 5.01
CA VAL A 163 14.54 17.95 4.93
C VAL A 163 14.41 19.43 4.57
N ILE A 164 13.78 19.71 3.45
CA ILE A 164 13.37 21.06 3.08
C ILE A 164 12.02 21.34 3.71
N ALA A 165 11.99 22.30 4.62
CA ALA A 165 10.77 22.74 5.30
C ALA A 165 10.62 24.24 5.16
N GLY A 166 9.37 24.71 5.13
CA GLY A 166 9.00 26.12 5.13
C GLY A 166 8.33 26.53 6.44
N GLU A 167 7.85 27.76 6.48
CA GLU A 167 7.02 28.24 7.58
C GLU A 167 5.67 27.51 7.59
N SER A 168 5.12 27.29 8.79
CA SER A 168 3.79 26.71 8.95
C SER A 168 2.74 27.62 8.26
N GLY A 169 1.88 27.00 7.43
CA GLY A 169 0.90 27.70 6.61
C GLY A 169 1.48 28.34 5.34
N GLY A 170 2.75 28.09 5.02
CA GLY A 170 3.40 28.56 3.80
C GLY A 170 2.86 27.89 2.53
N ASP A 171 3.30 28.37 1.36
CA ASP A 171 2.91 27.85 0.05
C ASP A 171 3.61 26.52 -0.24
N ALA A 172 2.87 25.41 -0.20
CA ALA A 172 3.37 24.05 -0.45
C ALA A 172 4.01 23.91 -1.85
N ALA A 173 3.45 24.59 -2.87
CA ALA A 173 3.99 24.53 -4.23
C ALA A 173 5.31 25.30 -4.37
N ALA A 174 5.45 26.44 -3.67
CA ALA A 174 6.72 27.17 -3.62
C ALA A 174 7.80 26.35 -2.91
N LEU A 175 7.44 25.66 -1.83
CA LEU A 175 8.35 24.77 -1.11
C LEU A 175 8.80 23.60 -1.99
N ALA A 176 7.87 22.93 -2.68
CA ALA A 176 8.19 21.84 -3.60
C ALA A 176 9.11 22.30 -4.74
N PHE A 177 8.89 23.51 -5.27
CA PHE A 177 9.76 24.10 -6.29
C PHE A 177 11.18 24.33 -5.75
N THR A 178 11.32 24.96 -4.59
CA THR A 178 12.62 25.21 -3.95
C THR A 178 13.35 23.89 -3.63
N ALA A 179 12.62 22.88 -3.16
CA ALA A 179 13.20 21.57 -2.90
C ALA A 179 13.73 20.89 -4.18
N LEU A 180 12.97 20.95 -5.29
CA LEU A 180 13.40 20.40 -6.56
C LEU A 180 14.59 21.15 -7.14
N GLU A 181 14.57 22.49 -7.09
CA GLU A 181 15.70 23.33 -7.53
C GLU A 181 16.99 22.97 -6.76
N LYS A 182 16.89 22.85 -5.43
CA LYS A 182 18.02 22.46 -4.58
C LYS A 182 18.47 21.04 -4.86
N ALA A 183 17.55 20.09 -4.97
CA ALA A 183 17.87 18.68 -5.25
C ALA A 183 18.61 18.52 -6.58
N ARG A 184 18.23 19.26 -7.62
CA ARG A 184 18.94 19.30 -8.92
C ARG A 184 20.36 19.86 -8.78
N LYS A 185 20.49 20.98 -8.07
CA LYS A 185 21.82 21.63 -7.84
C LYS A 185 22.77 20.72 -7.08
N GLU A 186 22.27 19.98 -6.11
CA GLU A 186 23.06 19.08 -5.26
C GLU A 186 23.19 17.66 -5.81
N GLN A 187 22.67 17.40 -7.01
CA GLN A 187 22.72 16.09 -7.67
C GLN A 187 22.13 14.99 -6.77
N VAL A 188 20.98 15.27 -6.16
CA VAL A 188 20.22 14.30 -5.37
C VAL A 188 19.65 13.22 -6.30
N ASP A 189 19.67 11.95 -5.87
CA ASP A 189 19.11 10.86 -6.65
C ASP A 189 17.58 10.82 -6.59
N ILE A 190 17.01 11.08 -5.39
CA ILE A 190 15.56 10.96 -5.14
C ILE A 190 15.08 12.14 -4.30
N LEU A 191 14.03 12.81 -4.76
CA LEU A 191 13.28 13.81 -3.99
C LEU A 191 11.90 13.25 -3.63
N ILE A 192 11.59 13.14 -2.33
CA ILE A 192 10.27 12.73 -1.84
C ILE A 192 9.53 13.97 -1.35
N ILE A 193 8.34 14.23 -1.88
CA ILE A 193 7.48 15.35 -1.50
C ILE A 193 6.30 14.79 -0.68
N ASP A 194 6.29 15.07 0.63
CA ASP A 194 5.18 14.72 1.54
C ASP A 194 4.14 15.83 1.54
N THR A 195 2.89 15.54 1.13
CA THR A 195 1.84 16.54 0.91
C THR A 195 0.77 16.53 1.99
N ALA A 196 -0.03 17.59 2.04
CA ALA A 196 -1.25 17.66 2.84
C ALA A 196 -2.26 16.58 2.45
N GLY A 197 -3.21 16.30 3.35
CA GLY A 197 -4.23 15.25 3.12
C GLY A 197 -5.62 15.62 3.68
N ARG A 198 -6.00 16.90 3.69
CA ARG A 198 -7.27 17.40 4.26
C ARG A 198 -8.45 17.14 3.33
N LEU A 199 -8.88 15.88 3.21
CA LEU A 199 -9.97 15.49 2.29
C LEU A 199 -11.33 16.11 2.65
N GLN A 200 -11.54 16.57 3.90
CA GLN A 200 -12.73 17.32 4.30
C GLN A 200 -12.87 18.63 3.49
N ASN A 201 -11.75 19.26 3.05
CA ASN A 201 -11.73 20.38 2.12
C ASN A 201 -11.22 19.92 0.76
N ARG A 202 -11.96 18.95 0.15
CA ARG A 202 -11.53 18.23 -1.03
C ARG A 202 -11.09 19.13 -2.18
N THR A 203 -11.87 20.17 -2.49
CA THR A 203 -11.56 21.10 -3.59
C THR A 203 -10.24 21.81 -3.37
N GLU A 204 -10.03 22.39 -2.20
CA GLU A 204 -8.78 23.08 -1.85
C GLU A 204 -7.56 22.16 -1.91
N LEU A 205 -7.72 20.92 -1.40
CA LEU A 205 -6.65 19.93 -1.44
C LEU A 205 -6.28 19.55 -2.88
N MET A 206 -7.29 19.30 -3.74
CA MET A 206 -7.04 18.94 -5.14
C MET A 206 -6.43 20.10 -5.92
N ASP A 207 -6.84 21.35 -5.65
CA ASP A 207 -6.25 22.55 -6.24
C ASP A 207 -4.80 22.75 -5.81
N GLU A 208 -4.48 22.48 -4.53
CA GLU A 208 -3.13 22.56 -3.98
C GLU A 208 -2.22 21.50 -4.62
N LEU A 209 -2.65 20.24 -4.69
CA LEU A 209 -1.90 19.18 -5.35
C LEU A 209 -1.66 19.48 -6.84
N GLY A 210 -2.70 19.91 -7.56
CA GLY A 210 -2.56 20.33 -8.95
C GLY A 210 -1.63 21.55 -9.11
N LYS A 211 -1.57 22.44 -8.11
CA LYS A 211 -0.61 23.56 -8.10
C LYS A 211 0.82 23.06 -7.90
N ILE A 212 1.06 22.12 -6.98
CA ILE A 212 2.37 21.50 -6.76
C ILE A 212 2.87 20.89 -8.08
N VAL A 213 2.07 20.01 -8.71
CA VAL A 213 2.42 19.36 -9.98
C VAL A 213 2.75 20.38 -11.06
N ARG A 214 1.90 21.39 -11.26
CA ARG A 214 2.15 22.44 -12.25
C ARG A 214 3.42 23.24 -12.01
N VAL A 215 3.78 23.45 -10.76
CA VAL A 215 4.93 24.28 -10.39
C VAL A 215 6.24 23.49 -10.53
N ILE A 216 6.29 22.23 -10.13
CA ILE A 216 7.48 21.39 -10.32
C ILE A 216 7.73 21.10 -11.80
N ARG A 217 6.69 20.97 -12.63
CA ARG A 217 6.79 20.83 -14.11
C ARG A 217 7.43 22.02 -14.82
N LYS A 218 7.54 23.18 -14.17
CA LYS A 218 8.30 24.31 -14.72
C LYS A 218 9.81 24.09 -14.67
N LEU A 219 10.30 23.27 -13.74
CA LEU A 219 11.70 22.90 -13.62
C LEU A 219 12.03 21.59 -14.36
N ASP A 220 11.07 20.66 -14.35
CA ASP A 220 11.18 19.35 -14.99
C ASP A 220 9.78 18.97 -15.50
N ASP A 221 9.57 18.99 -16.81
CA ASP A 221 8.28 18.76 -17.44
C ASP A 221 7.79 17.29 -17.32
N THR A 222 8.70 16.38 -16.95
CA THR A 222 8.40 14.97 -16.69
C THR A 222 8.02 14.69 -15.24
N ALA A 223 8.30 15.63 -14.32
CA ALA A 223 8.00 15.47 -12.89
C ALA A 223 6.50 15.72 -12.57
N PRO A 224 5.94 15.06 -11.52
CA PRO A 224 6.56 13.98 -10.75
C PRO A 224 6.74 12.73 -11.59
N HIS A 225 7.79 11.94 -11.33
CA HIS A 225 8.05 10.69 -12.04
C HIS A 225 7.18 9.56 -11.50
N ASP A 226 6.87 9.65 -10.19
CA ASP A 226 5.83 8.86 -9.54
C ASP A 226 4.96 9.71 -8.63
N SER A 227 3.65 9.46 -8.68
CA SER A 227 2.65 9.97 -7.73
C SER A 227 2.02 8.79 -7.02
N VAL A 228 2.45 8.52 -5.80
CA VAL A 228 2.00 7.35 -5.05
C VAL A 228 0.97 7.76 -4.00
N ILE A 229 -0.21 7.13 -4.04
CA ILE A 229 -1.20 7.32 -3.01
C ILE A 229 -0.93 6.37 -1.84
N VAL A 230 -0.86 6.94 -0.64
CA VAL A 230 -0.75 6.19 0.61
C VAL A 230 -2.15 6.05 1.21
N LEU A 231 -2.63 4.83 1.31
CA LEU A 231 -3.95 4.45 1.80
C LEU A 231 -3.87 3.79 3.18
N ASP A 232 -4.84 4.08 4.01
CA ASP A 232 -5.05 3.37 5.28
C ASP A 232 -5.90 2.12 5.02
N GLY A 233 -5.37 0.92 5.26
CA GLY A 233 -6.07 -0.35 5.04
C GLY A 233 -7.31 -0.54 5.92
N THR A 234 -7.42 0.21 7.02
CA THR A 234 -8.57 0.10 7.94
C THR A 234 -9.85 0.75 7.43
N VAL A 235 -9.76 1.59 6.39
CA VAL A 235 -10.94 2.32 5.87
C VAL A 235 -11.81 1.49 4.93
N GLY A 236 -11.36 0.29 4.53
CA GLY A 236 -12.11 -0.62 3.67
C GLY A 236 -12.51 0.02 2.32
N GLN A 237 -13.71 -0.24 1.84
CA GLN A 237 -14.21 0.21 0.53
C GLN A 237 -14.16 1.74 0.30
N ASN A 238 -14.07 2.55 1.36
CA ASN A 238 -13.90 4.00 1.21
C ASN A 238 -12.58 4.37 0.51
N ALA A 239 -11.56 3.49 0.51
CA ALA A 239 -10.30 3.70 -0.20
C ALA A 239 -10.52 3.89 -1.71
N LEU A 240 -11.49 3.19 -2.34
CA LEU A 240 -11.78 3.33 -3.77
C LEU A 240 -12.15 4.77 -4.13
N SER A 241 -12.99 5.40 -3.29
CA SER A 241 -13.39 6.80 -3.51
C SER A 241 -12.23 7.78 -3.36
N GLN A 242 -11.27 7.48 -2.49
CA GLN A 242 -10.04 8.25 -2.33
C GLN A 242 -9.17 8.14 -3.59
N VAL A 243 -8.86 6.93 -4.05
CA VAL A 243 -8.05 6.74 -5.28
C VAL A 243 -8.65 7.50 -6.44
N LYS A 244 -9.96 7.36 -6.68
CA LYS A 244 -10.65 8.10 -7.75
C LYS A 244 -10.51 9.62 -7.64
N ALA A 245 -10.52 10.15 -6.40
CA ALA A 245 -10.35 11.59 -6.17
C ALA A 245 -8.92 12.08 -6.48
N PHE A 246 -7.93 11.34 -5.99
CA PHE A 246 -6.52 11.73 -6.14
C PHE A 246 -5.98 11.50 -7.56
N GLN A 247 -6.48 10.50 -8.29
CA GLN A 247 -6.11 10.29 -9.70
C GLN A 247 -6.35 11.52 -10.57
N GLN A 248 -7.44 12.24 -10.31
CA GLN A 248 -7.80 13.43 -11.09
C GLN A 248 -6.88 14.65 -10.83
N ALA A 249 -6.26 14.69 -9.65
CA ALA A 249 -5.48 15.86 -9.21
C ALA A 249 -3.97 15.67 -9.37
N ALA A 250 -3.47 14.44 -9.27
CA ALA A 250 -2.04 14.17 -9.12
C ALA A 250 -1.53 13.02 -10.03
N ASP A 251 -2.33 12.58 -11.01
CA ASP A 251 -1.93 11.50 -11.95
C ASP A 251 -1.34 10.30 -11.20
N VAL A 252 -2.09 9.72 -10.23
CA VAL A 252 -1.60 8.63 -9.36
C VAL A 252 -1.08 7.47 -10.19
N SER A 253 0.19 7.11 -9.99
CA SER A 253 0.90 6.03 -10.71
C SER A 253 0.96 4.72 -9.93
N GLY A 254 0.69 4.73 -8.61
CA GLY A 254 0.74 3.52 -7.79
C GLY A 254 0.22 3.72 -6.37
N LEU A 255 0.19 2.63 -5.62
CA LEU A 255 -0.40 2.52 -4.29
C LEU A 255 0.62 2.03 -3.27
N ILE A 256 0.53 2.57 -2.03
CA ILE A 256 1.09 1.97 -0.82
C ILE A 256 -0.07 1.85 0.17
N VAL A 257 -0.26 0.67 0.75
CA VAL A 257 -1.33 0.42 1.74
C VAL A 257 -0.72 0.20 3.11
N THR A 258 -1.10 1.01 4.08
CA THR A 258 -0.57 1.02 5.45
C THR A 258 -1.56 0.45 6.45
N LYS A 259 -1.10 0.19 7.68
CA LYS A 259 -1.92 -0.24 8.82
C LYS A 259 -2.65 -1.57 8.60
N LEU A 260 -2.05 -2.46 7.85
CA LEU A 260 -2.60 -3.79 7.67
C LEU A 260 -2.48 -4.66 8.93
N ASP A 261 -1.58 -4.30 9.83
CA ASP A 261 -1.36 -4.94 11.14
C ASP A 261 -2.55 -4.82 12.12
N GLY A 262 -3.45 -3.89 11.90
CA GLY A 262 -4.64 -3.67 12.74
C GLY A 262 -5.96 -3.89 12.00
N SER A 263 -5.94 -4.44 10.79
CA SER A 263 -7.09 -4.39 9.89
C SER A 263 -7.69 -5.76 9.59
N ALA A 264 -8.96 -5.95 9.96
CA ALA A 264 -9.82 -7.00 9.40
C ALA A 264 -10.27 -6.69 7.94
N LYS A 265 -9.71 -5.66 7.29
CA LYS A 265 -10.18 -5.13 5.99
C LYS A 265 -9.14 -5.21 4.87
N GLY A 266 -8.15 -6.09 5.00
CA GLY A 266 -7.11 -6.29 3.99
C GLY A 266 -7.64 -6.59 2.58
N GLY A 267 -8.85 -7.15 2.47
CA GLY A 267 -9.51 -7.42 1.20
C GLY A 267 -9.68 -6.22 0.28
N VAL A 268 -9.65 -4.99 0.83
CA VAL A 268 -9.71 -3.77 0.02
C VAL A 268 -8.57 -3.66 -1.00
N VAL A 269 -7.42 -4.26 -0.73
CA VAL A 269 -6.28 -4.29 -1.70
C VAL A 269 -6.68 -5.00 -2.98
N VAL A 270 -7.44 -6.11 -2.87
CA VAL A 270 -7.96 -6.87 -4.02
C VAL A 270 -8.95 -6.01 -4.82
N ALA A 271 -9.88 -5.34 -4.11
CA ALA A 271 -10.83 -4.43 -4.75
C ALA A 271 -10.15 -3.26 -5.48
N LEU A 272 -9.09 -2.69 -4.90
CA LEU A 272 -8.31 -1.62 -5.51
C LEU A 272 -7.56 -2.10 -6.76
N ALA A 273 -6.93 -3.27 -6.69
CA ALA A 273 -6.23 -3.89 -7.80
C ALA A 273 -7.17 -4.11 -9.01
N GLU A 274 -8.33 -4.71 -8.76
CA GLU A 274 -9.29 -5.02 -9.80
C GLU A 274 -9.96 -3.77 -10.39
N THR A 275 -10.23 -2.76 -9.54
CA THR A 275 -10.94 -1.54 -9.99
C THR A 275 -10.03 -0.59 -10.77
N PHE A 276 -8.79 -0.43 -10.35
CA PHE A 276 -7.91 0.62 -10.88
C PHE A 276 -6.74 0.07 -11.71
N GLY A 277 -6.33 -1.18 -11.49
CA GLY A 277 -5.16 -1.76 -12.15
C GLY A 277 -3.85 -1.02 -11.85
N LEU A 278 -3.81 -0.23 -10.77
CA LEU A 278 -2.63 0.51 -10.36
C LEU A 278 -1.63 -0.40 -9.65
N PRO A 279 -0.32 -0.23 -9.89
CA PRO A 279 0.71 -0.93 -9.14
C PRO A 279 0.54 -0.78 -7.63
N VAL A 280 0.59 -1.89 -6.90
CA VAL A 280 0.73 -1.92 -5.45
C VAL A 280 2.21 -2.12 -5.14
N HIS A 281 2.86 -1.10 -4.60
CA HIS A 281 4.31 -1.07 -4.43
C HIS A 281 4.78 -1.68 -3.10
N ALA A 282 4.05 -1.38 -2.04
CA ALA A 282 4.43 -1.78 -0.71
C ALA A 282 3.22 -1.84 0.23
N VAL A 283 3.39 -2.56 1.32
CA VAL A 283 2.44 -2.65 2.43
C VAL A 283 3.11 -2.27 3.74
N GLY A 284 2.39 -1.49 4.57
CA GLY A 284 2.83 -1.11 5.91
C GLY A 284 2.17 -2.01 6.94
N VAL A 285 3.00 -2.70 7.73
CA VAL A 285 2.57 -3.70 8.72
C VAL A 285 2.98 -3.33 10.15
N GLY A 286 3.28 -2.06 10.38
CA GLY A 286 3.66 -1.53 11.69
C GLY A 286 4.31 -0.15 11.62
N GLU A 287 4.80 0.34 12.76
CA GLU A 287 5.39 1.69 12.90
C GLU A 287 6.91 1.73 12.74
N GLY A 288 7.60 0.60 12.85
CA GLY A 288 9.05 0.49 12.70
C GLY A 288 9.54 0.89 11.30
N ALA A 289 10.80 1.22 11.19
CA ALA A 289 11.40 1.64 9.92
C ALA A 289 11.36 0.53 8.86
N ASP A 290 11.49 -0.71 9.29
CA ASP A 290 11.51 -1.90 8.44
C ASP A 290 10.09 -2.48 8.19
N ASP A 291 9.04 -1.89 8.81
CA ASP A 291 7.65 -2.35 8.67
C ASP A 291 6.97 -1.83 7.37
N LEU A 292 7.73 -1.36 6.39
CA LEU A 292 7.27 -1.10 5.03
C LEU A 292 7.87 -2.16 4.11
N GLN A 293 7.07 -3.16 3.77
CA GLN A 293 7.51 -4.32 2.99
C GLN A 293 7.11 -4.17 1.53
N PRO A 294 7.94 -4.61 0.57
CA PRO A 294 7.52 -4.75 -0.82
C PRO A 294 6.25 -5.60 -0.91
N PHE A 295 5.38 -5.26 -1.84
CA PHE A 295 4.15 -6.03 -2.03
C PHE A 295 4.44 -7.31 -2.82
N ASP A 296 4.13 -8.45 -2.22
CA ASP A 296 4.10 -9.76 -2.88
C ASP A 296 2.66 -10.28 -2.94
N ALA A 297 2.22 -10.68 -4.13
CA ALA A 297 0.85 -11.07 -4.38
C ALA A 297 0.49 -12.39 -3.68
N GLN A 298 1.39 -13.38 -3.70
CA GLN A 298 1.14 -14.69 -3.11
C GLN A 298 1.21 -14.65 -1.58
N GLU A 299 2.24 -13.98 -1.03
CA GLU A 299 2.37 -13.81 0.41
C GLU A 299 1.18 -13.05 1.00
N PHE A 300 0.75 -11.99 0.32
CA PHE A 300 -0.43 -11.24 0.73
C PHE A 300 -1.72 -12.07 0.67
N ALA A 301 -1.91 -12.84 -0.41
CA ALA A 301 -3.07 -13.72 -0.56
C ALA A 301 -3.10 -14.84 0.50
N ASN A 302 -1.95 -15.46 0.80
CA ASN A 302 -1.80 -16.45 1.86
C ASN A 302 -2.16 -15.84 3.23
N ALA A 303 -1.60 -14.67 3.55
CA ALA A 303 -1.91 -13.95 4.79
C ALA A 303 -3.40 -13.60 4.89
N LEU A 304 -4.00 -13.12 3.80
CA LEU A 304 -5.41 -12.75 3.75
C LEU A 304 -6.33 -13.95 3.97
N THR A 305 -6.00 -15.13 3.45
CA THR A 305 -6.81 -16.37 3.56
C THR A 305 -6.47 -17.22 4.77
N GLY A 306 -5.41 -16.87 5.51
CA GLY A 306 -4.96 -17.65 6.68
C GLY A 306 -4.28 -18.96 6.31
N VAL A 307 -3.77 -19.09 5.10
CA VAL A 307 -2.90 -20.22 4.71
C VAL A 307 -1.57 -20.02 5.43
N ALA A 308 -1.24 -20.91 6.37
CA ALA A 308 0.06 -20.91 7.03
C ALA A 308 1.15 -21.29 6.00
N ASP A 309 2.28 -20.56 6.03
CA ASP A 309 3.44 -20.94 5.24
C ASP A 309 3.92 -22.33 5.69
N ASN A 310 3.68 -23.34 4.85
CA ASN A 310 3.98 -24.76 5.12
C ASN A 310 5.48 -25.10 5.03
N GLU A 311 6.38 -24.13 5.05
CA GLU A 311 7.82 -24.43 5.01
C GLU A 311 8.39 -24.97 6.34
N ASN A 312 7.69 -24.86 7.47
CA ASN A 312 8.16 -25.35 8.78
C ASN A 312 7.54 -26.66 9.25
N ALA A 313 6.61 -27.29 8.52
CA ALA A 313 5.98 -28.56 8.92
C ALA A 313 6.78 -29.82 8.50
N GLY A 314 7.95 -29.67 7.88
CA GLY A 314 8.74 -30.78 7.32
C GLY A 314 9.88 -31.32 8.20
N ASN A 315 10.10 -30.83 9.43
CA ASN A 315 11.28 -31.20 10.21
C ASN A 315 11.01 -31.74 11.63
N GLU A 316 9.82 -32.25 11.89
CA GLU A 316 9.57 -33.05 13.09
C GLU A 316 9.09 -34.46 12.67
N ASN A 317 10.06 -35.33 12.36
CA ASN A 317 9.98 -36.79 12.48
C ASN A 317 11.38 -37.34 12.70
#